data_51a05c3c5a071d9eea38a42d3930d29d
#
_entry.id   51a05c3c5a071d9eea38a42d3930d29d
#
_cell.length_a   1.000
_cell.length_b   1.000
_cell.length_c   1.000
_cell.angle_alpha   90.00
_cell.angle_beta   90.00
_cell.angle_gamma   90.00
#
_symmetry.space_group_name_H-M   'P 1'
#
loop_
_entity.id
_entity.type
_entity.pdbx_description
1 polymer ?
#
loop_
_entity_poly.entity_id
_entity_poly.type
_entity_poly.pdbx_seq_one_letter_code
_entity_poly.pdbx_strand_id
1 'polypeptide(L)'
;MKVLVIGGGGREHALAWKLNQSPKVQKVYVAPGNGGTALDDRLINVPITDVKALREWAQAEKIGLAVVGPEAPLAAGVVDEFRAHGLRVFGPTRAAAQLESSKAFSKAFMKRHGIPTAEYESFTDAALAHAYVDAKGAPIVVKADGLAAGKGVVVAMTAAEAHEAIDFMLLDNKLGVVHNDGGARVVIEEFLQGEEASFIVLCDGKNVTALATSQDHKRLLDGDEGPNTGGMGAYSPAPVVTADVHARAMREIILPTIRGMEKDGIPYTGFLYAGLMIDAQGRPKTLEFNCRMGDPETQPIMMRLKSDLSDVLAAAVDGKLDQIELQWDRRTALGVVMAAHGYPMNPRKGDVITGLPAEADDAVVFHAGTELKDGAVHVTGGRVLCVTALADSVKLAQQRVYEVAAGIHFDGAQYRRDIGYRAVKS
;
A
#
# COMPACT_ATOMS: atom_id res chain seq x y z
N MET A 1 25.78 8.24 1.41
CA MET A 1 25.14 7.34 0.39
C MET A 1 24.01 8.10 -0.28
N LYS A 2 23.88 7.94 -1.59
CA LYS A 2 22.76 8.46 -2.37
C LYS A 2 21.66 7.40 -2.43
N VAL A 3 20.43 7.79 -2.20
CA VAL A 3 19.27 6.89 -2.14
C VAL A 3 18.23 7.30 -3.19
N LEU A 4 17.61 6.31 -3.81
CA LEU A 4 16.53 6.49 -4.78
C LEU A 4 15.24 5.86 -4.24
N VAL A 5 14.16 6.65 -4.21
CA VAL A 5 12.80 6.17 -3.97
C VAL A 5 12.07 6.14 -5.31
N ILE A 6 11.59 4.97 -5.71
CA ILE A 6 10.88 4.78 -6.99
C ILE A 6 9.39 4.93 -6.74
N GLY A 7 8.78 5.89 -7.40
CA GLY A 7 7.36 6.22 -7.31
C GLY A 7 7.11 7.71 -7.10
N GLY A 8 5.86 8.11 -7.08
CA GLY A 8 5.47 9.52 -6.97
C GLY A 8 4.22 9.77 -6.11
N GLY A 9 3.82 8.81 -5.30
CA GLY A 9 2.65 8.93 -4.41
C GLY A 9 2.98 9.37 -2.99
N GLY A 10 1.97 9.37 -2.15
CA GLY A 10 2.13 9.77 -0.74
C GLY A 10 3.02 8.81 0.05
N ARG A 11 2.94 7.53 -0.25
CA ARG A 11 3.83 6.51 0.29
C ARG A 11 5.29 6.82 0.00
N GLU A 12 5.61 7.17 -1.24
CA GLU A 12 6.97 7.49 -1.66
C GLU A 12 7.46 8.80 -1.06
N HIS A 13 6.59 9.79 -0.92
CA HIS A 13 6.93 11.02 -0.21
C HIS A 13 7.30 10.71 1.24
N ALA A 14 6.52 9.88 1.93
CA ALA A 14 6.81 9.50 3.32
C ALA A 14 8.11 8.70 3.46
N LEU A 15 8.39 7.78 2.54
CA LEU A 15 9.65 7.03 2.51
C LEU A 15 10.84 7.96 2.32
N ALA A 16 10.76 8.88 1.36
CA ALA A 16 11.80 9.86 1.08
C ALA A 16 12.04 10.80 2.27
N TRP A 17 10.96 11.28 2.88
CA TRP A 17 11.00 12.11 4.07
C TRP A 17 11.72 11.41 5.22
N LYS A 18 11.43 10.13 5.44
CA LYS A 18 12.07 9.34 6.50
C LYS A 18 13.55 9.06 6.18
N LEU A 19 13.87 8.68 4.95
CA LEU A 19 15.26 8.43 4.54
C LEU A 19 16.13 9.67 4.66
N ASN A 20 15.57 10.84 4.40
CA ASN A 20 16.31 12.10 4.51
C ASN A 20 16.70 12.45 5.96
N GLN A 21 16.08 11.84 6.97
CA GLN A 21 16.44 12.04 8.37
C GLN A 21 17.75 11.34 8.76
N SER A 22 18.22 10.41 7.93
CA SER A 22 19.45 9.66 8.21
C SER A 22 20.70 10.51 7.98
N PRO A 23 21.63 10.57 8.96
CA PRO A 23 22.93 11.23 8.77
C PRO A 23 23.82 10.51 7.76
N LYS A 24 23.51 9.27 7.41
CA LYS A 24 24.25 8.43 6.44
C LYS A 24 23.81 8.67 5.00
N VAL A 25 22.69 9.36 4.79
CA VAL A 25 22.14 9.65 3.46
C VAL A 25 22.55 11.06 3.07
N GLN A 26 23.27 11.16 1.94
CA GLN A 26 23.75 12.44 1.40
C GLN A 26 22.67 13.13 0.55
N LYS A 27 21.96 12.35 -0.27
CA LYS A 27 20.90 12.82 -1.17
C LYS A 27 19.81 11.78 -1.28
N VAL A 28 18.57 12.24 -1.33
CA VAL A 28 17.39 11.42 -1.62
C VAL A 28 16.79 11.88 -2.94
N TYR A 29 16.76 10.98 -3.91
CA TYR A 29 16.10 11.17 -5.20
C TYR A 29 14.75 10.45 -5.19
N VAL A 30 13.75 11.03 -5.83
CA VAL A 30 12.41 10.44 -5.97
C VAL A 30 12.03 10.42 -7.45
N ALA A 31 11.73 9.26 -7.99
CA ALA A 31 11.45 9.10 -9.42
C ALA A 31 10.05 8.50 -9.65
N PRO A 32 9.09 9.25 -10.19
CA PRO A 32 9.24 10.63 -10.68
C PRO A 32 9.07 11.70 -9.62
N GLY A 33 8.59 11.36 -8.41
CA GLY A 33 8.25 12.30 -7.36
C GLY A 33 6.91 13.00 -7.63
N ASN A 34 6.65 14.06 -6.88
CA ASN A 34 5.42 14.84 -6.96
C ASN A 34 5.66 16.30 -6.53
N GLY A 35 4.61 17.07 -6.35
CA GLY A 35 4.71 18.47 -5.93
C GLY A 35 5.29 18.66 -4.54
N GLY A 36 5.02 17.75 -3.61
CA GLY A 36 5.56 17.80 -2.25
C GLY A 36 7.05 17.50 -2.21
N THR A 37 7.50 16.51 -2.95
CA THR A 37 8.92 16.19 -3.07
C THR A 37 9.69 17.27 -3.85
N ALA A 38 9.03 17.98 -4.76
CA ALA A 38 9.61 19.14 -5.43
C ALA A 38 9.75 20.36 -4.52
N LEU A 39 8.79 20.57 -3.59
CA LEU A 39 8.82 21.67 -2.64
C LEU A 39 9.90 21.52 -1.56
N ASP A 40 10.30 20.31 -1.26
CA ASP A 40 11.28 20.01 -0.22
C ASP A 40 12.69 20.11 -0.79
N ASP A 41 13.42 21.13 -0.40
CA ASP A 41 14.80 21.37 -0.86
C ASP A 41 15.78 20.23 -0.53
N ARG A 42 15.39 19.35 0.39
CA ARG A 42 16.18 18.19 0.79
C ARG A 42 16.01 16.99 -0.15
N LEU A 43 15.00 17.04 -1.03
CA LEU A 43 14.64 15.96 -1.95
C LEU A 43 14.82 16.42 -3.39
N ILE A 44 15.11 15.47 -4.29
CA ILE A 44 15.37 15.77 -5.71
C ILE A 44 14.48 14.88 -6.58
N ASN A 45 13.56 15.48 -7.33
CA ASN A 45 12.74 14.74 -8.28
C ASN A 45 13.56 14.36 -9.53
N VAL A 46 13.32 13.14 -10.01
CA VAL A 46 13.91 12.61 -11.23
C VAL A 46 12.77 12.20 -12.16
N PRO A 47 12.54 12.93 -13.27
CA PRO A 47 11.37 12.70 -14.13
C PRO A 47 11.55 11.49 -15.06
N ILE A 48 11.84 10.33 -14.48
CA ILE A 48 12.07 9.07 -15.22
C ILE A 48 11.14 8.02 -14.63
N THR A 49 10.35 7.37 -15.49
CA THR A 49 9.44 6.27 -15.11
C THR A 49 9.78 4.97 -15.83
N ASP A 50 10.43 5.04 -16.98
CA ASP A 50 10.89 3.86 -17.72
C ASP A 50 11.94 3.09 -16.92
N VAL A 51 11.75 1.79 -16.73
CA VAL A 51 12.61 0.93 -15.89
C VAL A 51 14.06 0.95 -16.37
N LYS A 52 14.29 0.77 -17.67
CA LYS A 52 15.64 0.73 -18.25
C LYS A 52 16.33 2.09 -18.14
N ALA A 53 15.63 3.17 -18.50
CA ALA A 53 16.16 4.53 -18.40
C ALA A 53 16.48 4.89 -16.95
N LEU A 54 15.64 4.49 -16.00
CA LEU A 54 15.87 4.73 -14.58
C LEU A 54 17.10 3.96 -14.08
N ARG A 55 17.26 2.71 -14.49
CA ARG A 55 18.46 1.92 -14.15
C ARG A 55 19.72 2.57 -14.69
N GLU A 56 19.72 3.03 -15.96
CA GLU A 56 20.86 3.72 -16.57
C GLU A 56 21.21 4.99 -15.79
N TRP A 57 20.21 5.79 -15.46
CA TRP A 57 20.38 6.99 -14.64
C TRP A 57 20.95 6.66 -13.25
N ALA A 58 20.42 5.64 -12.59
CA ALA A 58 20.86 5.24 -11.25
C ALA A 58 22.33 4.77 -11.23
N GLN A 59 22.78 4.08 -12.28
CA GLN A 59 24.18 3.72 -12.43
C GLN A 59 25.07 4.95 -12.63
N ALA A 60 24.69 5.85 -13.53
CA ALA A 60 25.46 7.07 -13.81
C ALA A 60 25.56 7.99 -12.59
N GLU A 61 24.49 8.09 -11.82
CA GLU A 61 24.42 8.90 -10.59
C GLU A 61 25.08 8.21 -9.38
N LYS A 62 25.42 6.93 -9.49
CA LYS A 62 26.01 6.11 -8.41
C LYS A 62 25.09 5.99 -7.21
N ILE A 63 23.85 5.63 -7.46
CA ILE A 63 22.87 5.33 -6.39
C ILE A 63 23.36 4.15 -5.57
N GLY A 64 23.45 4.32 -4.26
CA GLY A 64 23.91 3.29 -3.32
C GLY A 64 22.80 2.36 -2.83
N LEU A 65 21.56 2.81 -2.88
CA LEU A 65 20.40 2.03 -2.44
C LEU A 65 19.13 2.58 -3.08
N ALA A 66 18.30 1.71 -3.62
CA ALA A 66 16.97 2.05 -4.13
C ALA A 66 15.89 1.30 -3.36
N VAL A 67 14.74 1.92 -3.20
CA VAL A 67 13.53 1.30 -2.63
C VAL A 67 12.37 1.53 -3.58
N VAL A 68 11.57 0.49 -3.82
CA VAL A 68 10.42 0.56 -4.72
C VAL A 68 9.15 0.80 -3.91
N GLY A 69 8.42 1.85 -4.26
CA GLY A 69 7.16 2.19 -3.60
C GLY A 69 5.95 1.46 -4.19
N PRO A 70 5.58 1.69 -5.46
CA PRO A 70 4.34 1.15 -6.03
C PRO A 70 4.50 -0.24 -6.65
N GLU A 71 3.36 -0.87 -6.94
CA GLU A 71 3.28 -2.21 -7.53
C GLU A 71 3.65 -2.28 -9.00
N ALA A 72 3.34 -1.25 -9.79
CA ALA A 72 3.54 -1.29 -11.24
C ALA A 72 5.02 -1.51 -11.65
N PRO A 73 6.01 -0.78 -11.12
CA PRO A 73 7.41 -1.05 -11.46
C PRO A 73 7.89 -2.41 -10.95
N LEU A 74 7.34 -2.94 -9.86
CA LEU A 74 7.66 -4.30 -9.38
C LEU A 74 7.20 -5.35 -10.39
N ALA A 75 5.96 -5.24 -10.87
CA ALA A 75 5.41 -6.13 -11.88
C ALA A 75 6.14 -5.99 -13.23
N ALA A 76 6.70 -4.82 -13.52
CA ALA A 76 7.50 -4.54 -14.71
C ALA A 76 8.95 -5.04 -14.60
N GLY A 77 9.39 -5.55 -13.44
CA GLY A 77 10.71 -6.13 -13.26
C GLY A 77 11.83 -5.15 -12.92
N VAL A 78 11.50 -4.01 -12.29
CA VAL A 78 12.54 -3.01 -11.92
C VAL A 78 13.60 -3.58 -10.99
N VAL A 79 13.23 -4.47 -10.07
CA VAL A 79 14.18 -5.10 -9.16
C VAL A 79 15.13 -6.03 -9.91
N ASP A 80 14.59 -6.84 -10.83
CA ASP A 80 15.38 -7.73 -11.69
C ASP A 80 16.38 -6.94 -12.52
N GLU A 81 15.93 -5.86 -13.13
CA GLU A 81 16.78 -4.97 -13.96
C GLU A 81 17.91 -4.34 -13.13
N PHE A 82 17.60 -3.80 -11.96
CA PHE A 82 18.58 -3.18 -11.08
C PHE A 82 19.62 -4.18 -10.58
N ARG A 83 19.18 -5.35 -10.12
CA ARG A 83 20.08 -6.40 -9.62
C ARG A 83 20.99 -6.94 -10.72
N ALA A 84 20.48 -7.13 -11.94
CA ALA A 84 21.25 -7.60 -13.07
C ALA A 84 22.43 -6.65 -13.40
N HIS A 85 22.34 -5.39 -12.98
CA HIS A 85 23.36 -4.36 -13.21
C HIS A 85 24.10 -3.95 -11.93
N GLY A 86 24.03 -4.76 -10.88
CA GLY A 86 24.82 -4.57 -9.66
C GLY A 86 24.30 -3.45 -8.74
N LEU A 87 23.08 -2.96 -8.94
CA LEU A 87 22.49 -1.95 -8.09
C LEU A 87 21.77 -2.61 -6.91
N ARG A 88 21.96 -2.04 -5.72
CA ARG A 88 21.27 -2.47 -4.50
C ARG A 88 19.86 -1.91 -4.50
N VAL A 89 18.87 -2.79 -4.44
CA VAL A 89 17.46 -2.39 -4.50
C VAL A 89 16.63 -3.25 -3.55
N PHE A 90 15.76 -2.61 -2.77
CA PHE A 90 14.83 -3.29 -1.89
C PHE A 90 13.46 -3.41 -2.55
N GLY A 91 13.04 -4.62 -2.79
CA GLY A 91 11.77 -4.97 -3.40
C GLY A 91 11.83 -6.43 -3.90
N PRO A 92 10.66 -7.06 -4.15
CA PRO A 92 10.61 -8.40 -4.71
C PRO A 92 10.94 -8.41 -6.20
N THR A 93 11.46 -9.53 -6.68
CA THR A 93 11.59 -9.79 -8.11
C THR A 93 10.20 -9.83 -8.76
N ARG A 94 10.16 -9.73 -10.09
CA ARG A 94 8.91 -9.86 -10.85
C ARG A 94 8.19 -11.19 -10.53
N ALA A 95 8.94 -12.29 -10.44
CA ALA A 95 8.39 -13.60 -10.08
C ALA A 95 7.76 -13.60 -8.68
N ALA A 96 8.44 -13.03 -7.68
CA ALA A 96 7.93 -12.93 -6.31
C ALA A 96 6.75 -11.95 -6.20
N ALA A 97 6.75 -10.88 -6.98
CA ALA A 97 5.68 -9.89 -7.01
C ALA A 97 4.33 -10.45 -7.52
N GLN A 98 4.31 -11.65 -8.08
CA GLN A 98 3.07 -12.33 -8.47
C GLN A 98 2.12 -12.59 -7.29
N LEU A 99 2.60 -12.59 -6.05
CA LEU A 99 1.73 -12.62 -4.87
C LEU A 99 0.72 -11.46 -4.84
N GLU A 100 1.05 -10.34 -5.47
CA GLU A 100 0.12 -9.21 -5.64
C GLU A 100 -0.41 -9.12 -7.07
N SER A 101 0.45 -9.24 -8.07
CA SER A 101 0.07 -9.03 -9.46
C SER A 101 -0.85 -10.12 -10.03
N SER A 102 -0.91 -11.29 -9.41
CA SER A 102 -1.83 -12.37 -9.77
C SER A 102 -2.56 -12.90 -8.54
N LYS A 103 -3.84 -12.59 -8.43
CA LYS A 103 -4.70 -13.10 -7.35
C LYS A 103 -4.83 -14.63 -7.43
N ALA A 104 -4.88 -15.19 -8.64
CA ALA A 104 -4.93 -16.63 -8.85
C ALA A 104 -3.63 -17.30 -8.37
N PHE A 105 -2.47 -16.74 -8.69
CA PHE A 105 -1.18 -17.21 -8.19
C PHE A 105 -1.15 -17.18 -6.66
N SER A 106 -1.54 -16.06 -6.06
CA SER A 106 -1.55 -15.87 -4.61
C SER A 106 -2.45 -16.88 -3.90
N LYS A 107 -3.66 -17.10 -4.42
CA LYS A 107 -4.61 -18.07 -3.84
C LYS A 107 -4.11 -19.49 -3.95
N ALA A 108 -3.60 -19.90 -5.12
CA ALA A 108 -3.01 -21.23 -5.30
C ALA A 108 -1.80 -21.44 -4.38
N PHE A 109 -0.96 -20.42 -4.23
CA PHE A 109 0.17 -20.43 -3.31
C PHE A 109 -0.28 -20.64 -1.85
N MET A 110 -1.25 -19.87 -1.39
CA MET A 110 -1.77 -19.97 -0.01
C MET A 110 -2.37 -21.34 0.26
N LYS A 111 -3.13 -21.89 -0.69
CA LYS A 111 -3.71 -23.23 -0.59
C LYS A 111 -2.62 -24.30 -0.48
N ARG A 112 -1.60 -24.24 -1.35
CA ARG A 112 -0.51 -25.23 -1.40
C ARG A 112 0.32 -25.21 -0.11
N HIS A 113 0.54 -24.05 0.47
CA HIS A 113 1.34 -23.87 1.68
C HIS A 113 0.54 -23.80 2.98
N GLY A 114 -0.77 -24.05 2.93
CA GLY A 114 -1.62 -24.11 4.11
C GLY A 114 -1.80 -22.78 4.84
N ILE A 115 -1.74 -21.67 4.12
CA ILE A 115 -1.88 -20.33 4.69
C ILE A 115 -3.39 -19.99 4.80
N PRO A 116 -3.88 -19.58 5.98
CA PRO A 116 -5.30 -19.25 6.17
C PRO A 116 -5.78 -18.12 5.25
N THR A 117 -6.79 -18.40 4.44
CA THR A 117 -7.44 -17.43 3.56
C THR A 117 -8.89 -17.86 3.30
N ALA A 118 -9.66 -17.02 2.62
CA ALA A 118 -11.01 -17.33 2.20
C ALA A 118 -11.03 -18.50 1.21
N GLU A 119 -12.05 -19.34 1.29
CA GLU A 119 -12.34 -20.34 0.27
C GLU A 119 -12.55 -19.65 -1.07
N TYR A 120 -12.02 -20.19 -2.16
CA TYR A 120 -12.04 -19.54 -3.45
C TYR A 120 -12.09 -20.50 -4.62
N GLU A 121 -12.44 -19.95 -5.80
CA GLU A 121 -12.28 -20.59 -7.10
C GLU A 121 -11.95 -19.54 -8.16
N SER A 122 -11.17 -19.91 -9.18
CA SER A 122 -10.76 -19.00 -10.26
C SER A 122 -11.47 -19.40 -11.55
N PHE A 123 -11.88 -18.41 -12.36
CA PHE A 123 -12.62 -18.64 -13.60
C PHE A 123 -12.14 -17.73 -14.73
N THR A 124 -12.05 -18.29 -15.92
CA THR A 124 -11.91 -17.57 -17.19
C THR A 124 -13.21 -17.62 -18.00
N ASP A 125 -14.09 -18.55 -17.69
CA ASP A 125 -15.39 -18.77 -18.32
C ASP A 125 -16.50 -18.15 -17.47
N ALA A 126 -17.24 -17.20 -18.04
CA ALA A 126 -18.30 -16.49 -17.33
C ALA A 126 -19.44 -17.44 -16.90
N ALA A 127 -19.81 -18.42 -17.73
CA ALA A 127 -20.88 -19.35 -17.40
C ALA A 127 -20.54 -20.21 -16.17
N LEU A 128 -19.30 -20.67 -16.07
CA LEU A 128 -18.83 -21.43 -14.91
C LEU A 128 -18.76 -20.55 -13.66
N ALA A 129 -18.33 -19.29 -13.81
CA ALA A 129 -18.31 -18.34 -12.70
C ALA A 129 -19.72 -18.06 -12.18
N HIS A 130 -20.68 -17.84 -13.04
CA HIS A 130 -22.09 -17.65 -12.68
C HIS A 130 -22.67 -18.88 -11.96
N ALA A 131 -22.35 -20.08 -12.44
CA ALA A 131 -22.78 -21.33 -11.79
C ALA A 131 -22.21 -21.48 -10.38
N TYR A 132 -20.96 -21.08 -10.16
CA TYR A 132 -20.33 -21.10 -8.85
C TYR A 132 -21.03 -20.16 -7.86
N VAL A 133 -21.38 -18.94 -8.29
CA VAL A 133 -22.13 -18.00 -7.47
C VAL A 133 -23.52 -18.55 -7.13
N ASP A 134 -24.21 -19.16 -8.07
CA ASP A 134 -25.51 -19.78 -7.81
C ASP A 134 -25.43 -20.92 -6.79
N ALA A 135 -24.34 -21.68 -6.79
CA ALA A 135 -24.10 -22.76 -5.86
C ALA A 135 -23.73 -22.26 -4.46
N LYS A 136 -22.89 -21.23 -4.37
CA LYS A 136 -22.37 -20.71 -3.08
C LYS A 136 -23.30 -19.68 -2.42
N GLY A 137 -24.04 -18.90 -3.21
CA GLY A 137 -24.90 -17.83 -2.71
C GLY A 137 -24.13 -16.56 -2.37
N ALA A 138 -24.84 -15.59 -1.80
CA ALA A 138 -24.31 -14.31 -1.34
C ALA A 138 -24.48 -14.19 0.18
N PRO A 139 -23.67 -13.35 0.89
CA PRO A 139 -22.61 -12.50 0.32
C PRO A 139 -21.42 -13.28 -0.21
N ILE A 140 -20.74 -12.71 -1.20
CA ILE A 140 -19.58 -13.32 -1.85
C ILE A 140 -18.70 -12.21 -2.45
N VAL A 141 -17.42 -12.48 -2.67
CA VAL A 141 -16.47 -11.50 -3.18
C VAL A 141 -16.01 -11.90 -4.58
N VAL A 142 -16.06 -10.98 -5.53
CA VAL A 142 -15.58 -11.16 -6.91
C VAL A 142 -14.40 -10.23 -7.15
N LYS A 143 -13.27 -10.80 -7.55
CA LYS A 143 -12.03 -10.05 -7.78
C LYS A 143 -11.54 -10.27 -9.22
N ALA A 144 -11.21 -9.18 -9.92
CA ALA A 144 -10.50 -9.29 -11.20
C ALA A 144 -9.05 -9.71 -10.93
N ASP A 145 -8.55 -10.68 -11.69
CA ASP A 145 -7.15 -11.11 -11.60
C ASP A 145 -6.26 -10.18 -12.41
N GLY A 146 -5.34 -9.51 -11.74
CA GLY A 146 -4.45 -8.50 -12.29
C GLY A 146 -4.37 -7.26 -11.40
N LEU A 147 -3.60 -6.27 -11.87
CA LEU A 147 -3.46 -5.00 -11.16
C LEU A 147 -4.61 -4.06 -11.53
N ALA A 148 -5.40 -3.66 -10.56
CA ALA A 148 -6.57 -2.80 -10.74
C ALA A 148 -6.63 -1.62 -9.76
N ALA A 149 -5.54 -1.36 -9.02
CA ALA A 149 -5.42 -0.27 -8.05
C ALA A 149 -6.59 -0.22 -7.04
N GLY A 150 -7.00 -1.39 -6.52
CA GLY A 150 -8.11 -1.52 -5.57
C GLY A 150 -9.52 -1.47 -6.20
N LYS A 151 -9.63 -1.23 -7.49
CA LYS A 151 -10.93 -1.11 -8.19
C LYS A 151 -11.48 -2.44 -8.69
N GLY A 152 -10.66 -3.47 -8.72
CA GLY A 152 -11.01 -4.80 -9.23
C GLY A 152 -11.63 -5.73 -8.17
N VAL A 153 -12.20 -5.20 -7.10
CA VAL A 153 -12.82 -5.99 -6.02
C VAL A 153 -14.26 -5.54 -5.81
N VAL A 154 -15.20 -6.46 -5.90
CA VAL A 154 -16.61 -6.23 -5.60
C VAL A 154 -17.04 -7.16 -4.48
N VAL A 155 -17.44 -6.58 -3.35
CA VAL A 155 -18.10 -7.29 -2.25
C VAL A 155 -19.59 -7.32 -2.57
N ALA A 156 -20.05 -8.45 -3.08
CA ALA A 156 -21.44 -8.62 -3.51
C ALA A 156 -22.29 -9.11 -2.34
N MET A 157 -23.21 -8.29 -1.87
CA MET A 157 -24.15 -8.64 -0.81
C MET A 157 -25.33 -9.44 -1.34
N THR A 158 -25.57 -9.40 -2.64
CA THR A 158 -26.63 -10.17 -3.34
C THR A 158 -26.04 -10.96 -4.51
N ALA A 159 -26.73 -12.03 -4.90
CA ALA A 159 -26.34 -12.81 -6.07
C ALA A 159 -26.36 -11.97 -7.35
N ALA A 160 -27.32 -11.05 -7.49
CA ALA A 160 -27.41 -10.13 -8.63
C ALA A 160 -26.16 -9.26 -8.77
N GLU A 161 -25.68 -8.69 -7.67
CA GLU A 161 -24.43 -7.90 -7.66
C GLU A 161 -23.22 -8.74 -8.06
N ALA A 162 -23.16 -10.00 -7.60
CA ALA A 162 -22.08 -10.93 -7.96
C ALA A 162 -22.09 -11.26 -9.45
N HIS A 163 -23.25 -11.54 -10.03
CA HIS A 163 -23.40 -11.82 -11.46
C HIS A 163 -23.02 -10.62 -12.32
N GLU A 164 -23.44 -9.42 -11.91
CA GLU A 164 -23.06 -8.17 -12.58
C GLU A 164 -21.54 -7.96 -12.56
N ALA A 165 -20.90 -8.20 -11.41
CA ALA A 165 -19.45 -8.07 -11.26
C ALA A 165 -18.68 -9.05 -12.18
N ILE A 166 -19.15 -10.29 -12.31
CA ILE A 166 -18.55 -11.29 -13.19
C ILE A 166 -18.59 -10.79 -14.66
N ASP A 167 -19.76 -10.34 -15.14
CA ASP A 167 -19.90 -9.85 -16.51
C ASP A 167 -19.04 -8.61 -16.74
N PHE A 168 -19.02 -7.69 -15.78
CA PHE A 168 -18.22 -6.47 -15.85
C PHE A 168 -16.71 -6.76 -15.95
N MET A 169 -16.21 -7.74 -15.22
CA MET A 169 -14.78 -8.08 -15.15
C MET A 169 -14.33 -9.00 -16.30
N LEU A 170 -15.17 -9.98 -16.68
CA LEU A 170 -14.78 -10.97 -17.70
C LEU A 170 -15.14 -10.53 -19.12
N LEU A 171 -16.27 -9.84 -19.31
CA LEU A 171 -16.78 -9.51 -20.62
C LEU A 171 -16.47 -8.09 -21.07
N ASP A 172 -16.59 -7.12 -20.17
CA ASP A 172 -16.51 -5.69 -20.53
C ASP A 172 -15.16 -5.04 -20.26
N ASN A 173 -14.41 -5.55 -19.29
CA ASN A 173 -13.15 -4.98 -18.79
C ASN A 173 -13.13 -3.44 -18.64
N LYS A 174 -14.23 -2.85 -18.21
CA LYS A 174 -14.39 -1.39 -18.06
C LYS A 174 -13.49 -0.77 -16.99
N LEU A 175 -12.92 -1.60 -16.09
CA LEU A 175 -11.99 -1.15 -15.05
C LEU A 175 -10.56 -0.92 -15.58
N GLY A 176 -10.29 -1.29 -16.83
CA GLY A 176 -8.95 -1.18 -17.38
C GLY A 176 -7.91 -2.06 -16.65
N VAL A 177 -8.33 -3.23 -16.17
CA VAL A 177 -7.43 -4.17 -15.49
C VAL A 177 -6.36 -4.63 -16.46
N VAL A 178 -5.11 -4.57 -16.02
CA VAL A 178 -4.00 -5.18 -16.75
C VAL A 178 -4.07 -6.68 -16.48
N HIS A 179 -4.47 -7.44 -17.49
CA HIS A 179 -4.59 -8.89 -17.37
C HIS A 179 -3.22 -9.56 -17.36
N ASN A 180 -3.15 -10.67 -16.64
CA ASN A 180 -2.02 -11.58 -16.67
C ASN A 180 -2.03 -12.42 -17.95
N ASP A 181 -0.98 -13.21 -18.16
CA ASP A 181 -0.92 -14.15 -19.27
C ASP A 181 -2.15 -15.09 -19.23
N GLY A 182 -2.83 -15.23 -20.37
CA GLY A 182 -4.06 -16.01 -20.46
C GLY A 182 -5.35 -15.19 -20.49
N GLY A 183 -5.26 -13.85 -20.39
CA GLY A 183 -6.41 -12.94 -20.54
C GLY A 183 -7.24 -12.73 -19.29
N ALA A 184 -8.51 -12.34 -19.46
CA ALA A 184 -9.41 -11.99 -18.37
C ALA A 184 -9.71 -13.20 -17.46
N ARG A 185 -9.56 -12.98 -16.15
CA ARG A 185 -9.84 -13.99 -15.13
C ARG A 185 -10.43 -13.32 -13.90
N VAL A 186 -11.34 -14.02 -13.22
CA VAL A 186 -11.85 -13.62 -11.91
C VAL A 186 -11.52 -14.67 -10.86
N VAL A 187 -11.34 -14.20 -9.62
CA VAL A 187 -11.27 -15.04 -8.42
C VAL A 187 -12.51 -14.74 -7.59
N ILE A 188 -13.29 -15.78 -7.28
CA ILE A 188 -14.50 -15.67 -6.47
C ILE A 188 -14.22 -16.28 -5.11
N GLU A 189 -14.44 -15.52 -4.04
CA GLU A 189 -14.08 -15.89 -2.67
C GLU A 189 -15.26 -15.81 -1.71
N GLU A 190 -15.19 -16.63 -0.64
CA GLU A 190 -16.12 -16.46 0.47
C GLU A 190 -15.97 -15.07 1.09
N PHE A 191 -17.08 -14.53 1.57
CA PHE A 191 -17.11 -13.27 2.31
C PHE A 191 -16.65 -13.51 3.75
N LEU A 192 -15.49 -12.91 4.12
CA LEU A 192 -14.97 -12.99 5.47
C LEU A 192 -15.57 -11.88 6.33
N GLN A 193 -15.92 -12.23 7.59
CA GLN A 193 -16.41 -11.28 8.60
C GLN A 193 -15.35 -11.02 9.64
N GLY A 194 -15.30 -9.80 10.13
CA GLY A 194 -14.38 -9.37 11.16
C GLY A 194 -13.94 -7.94 10.98
N GLU A 195 -12.79 -7.61 11.51
CA GLU A 195 -12.15 -6.30 11.40
C GLU A 195 -10.85 -6.41 10.60
N GLU A 196 -10.70 -5.56 9.60
CA GLU A 196 -9.52 -5.57 8.74
C GLU A 196 -8.34 -4.88 9.40
N ALA A 197 -7.14 -5.40 9.16
CA ALA A 197 -5.90 -4.76 9.56
C ALA A 197 -4.82 -4.95 8.48
N SER A 198 -3.88 -4.01 8.44
CA SER A 198 -2.71 -4.05 7.58
C SER A 198 -1.52 -4.53 8.39
N PHE A 199 -1.00 -5.70 8.04
CA PHE A 199 0.13 -6.33 8.69
C PHE A 199 1.32 -6.36 7.73
N ILE A 200 2.27 -5.47 7.95
CA ILE A 200 3.38 -5.24 7.02
C ILE A 200 4.69 -5.67 7.64
N VAL A 201 5.50 -6.39 6.88
CA VAL A 201 6.81 -6.86 7.31
C VAL A 201 7.88 -6.53 6.27
N LEU A 202 9.14 -6.48 6.74
CA LEU A 202 10.32 -6.48 5.87
C LEU A 202 10.84 -7.90 5.76
N CYS A 203 11.23 -8.30 4.56
CA CYS A 203 11.79 -9.62 4.27
C CYS A 203 13.12 -9.48 3.54
N ASP A 204 14.10 -10.28 3.92
CA ASP A 204 15.42 -10.31 3.26
C ASP A 204 15.70 -11.61 2.53
N GLY A 205 14.67 -12.43 2.31
CA GLY A 205 14.76 -13.76 1.73
C GLY A 205 14.77 -14.89 2.76
N LYS A 206 15.22 -14.61 3.98
CA LYS A 206 15.29 -15.58 5.10
C LYS A 206 14.63 -15.02 6.35
N ASN A 207 15.01 -13.82 6.73
CA ASN A 207 14.57 -13.16 7.96
C ASN A 207 13.40 -12.26 7.69
N VAL A 208 12.58 -12.09 8.71
CA VAL A 208 11.38 -11.24 8.68
C VAL A 208 11.40 -10.32 9.90
N THR A 209 11.13 -9.04 9.66
CA THR A 209 10.97 -8.05 10.73
C THR A 209 9.65 -7.33 10.55
N ALA A 210 8.78 -7.41 11.56
CA ALA A 210 7.48 -6.74 11.51
C ALA A 210 7.61 -5.24 11.68
N LEU A 211 6.87 -4.48 10.86
CA LEU A 211 6.63 -3.06 11.06
C LEU A 211 5.46 -2.86 12.03
N ALA A 212 5.25 -1.61 12.46
CA ALA A 212 4.07 -1.26 13.23
C ALA A 212 2.80 -1.62 12.43
N THR A 213 1.79 -2.10 13.13
CA THR A 213 0.49 -2.42 12.54
C THR A 213 -0.29 -1.16 12.20
N SER A 214 -1.23 -1.26 11.27
CA SER A 214 -2.12 -0.17 10.93
C SER A 214 -3.49 -0.68 10.46
N GLN A 215 -4.45 0.23 10.40
CA GLN A 215 -5.77 0.00 9.80
C GLN A 215 -6.07 1.14 8.86
N ASP A 216 -6.61 0.83 7.69
CA ASP A 216 -7.04 1.83 6.72
C ASP A 216 -8.58 1.90 6.62
N HIS A 217 -9.05 2.97 5.96
CA HIS A 217 -10.46 3.18 5.64
C HIS A 217 -10.61 3.24 4.13
N LYS A 218 -11.25 2.24 3.53
CA LYS A 218 -11.32 2.08 2.07
C LYS A 218 -12.49 2.79 1.40
N ARG A 219 -13.57 3.03 2.14
CA ARG A 219 -14.76 3.70 1.60
C ARG A 219 -14.56 5.21 1.52
N LEU A 220 -15.17 5.81 0.51
CA LEU A 220 -15.01 7.25 0.23
C LEU A 220 -15.62 8.15 1.31
N LEU A 221 -16.78 7.80 1.83
CA LEU A 221 -17.60 8.66 2.68
C LEU A 221 -17.61 8.20 4.14
N ASP A 222 -17.94 9.14 5.03
CA ASP A 222 -18.12 8.89 6.45
C ASP A 222 -19.09 7.72 6.69
N GLY A 223 -18.90 7.00 7.79
CA GLY A 223 -19.71 5.84 8.12
C GLY A 223 -19.46 4.62 7.25
N ASP A 224 -18.32 4.55 6.56
CA ASP A 224 -17.98 3.50 5.61
C ASP A 224 -19.01 3.37 4.48
N GLU A 225 -19.43 4.50 3.95
CA GLU A 225 -20.37 4.61 2.85
C GLU A 225 -19.67 4.95 1.53
N GLY A 226 -20.40 4.79 0.43
CA GLY A 226 -19.90 5.12 -0.91
C GLY A 226 -18.99 4.04 -1.49
N PRO A 227 -18.32 4.34 -2.62
CA PRO A 227 -17.47 3.37 -3.31
C PRO A 227 -16.18 3.08 -2.56
N ASN A 228 -15.58 1.92 -2.84
CA ASN A 228 -14.21 1.60 -2.41
C ASN A 228 -13.21 2.51 -3.12
N THR A 229 -12.12 2.81 -2.43
CA THR A 229 -11.03 3.65 -2.91
C THR A 229 -9.69 2.96 -2.66
N GLY A 230 -8.60 3.64 -2.98
CA GLY A 230 -7.25 3.21 -2.60
C GLY A 230 -6.92 3.38 -1.11
N GLY A 231 -7.82 4.01 -0.36
CA GLY A 231 -7.70 4.32 1.06
C GLY A 231 -7.89 5.81 1.32
N MET A 232 -8.80 6.13 2.26
CA MET A 232 -9.14 7.52 2.62
C MET A 232 -8.48 7.96 3.93
N GLY A 233 -7.74 7.09 4.55
CA GLY A 233 -6.99 7.36 5.76
C GLY A 233 -6.54 6.09 6.43
N ALA A 234 -5.63 6.24 7.39
CA ALA A 234 -5.11 5.12 8.15
C ALA A 234 -4.57 5.60 9.49
N TYR A 235 -4.45 4.69 10.43
CA TYR A 235 -3.82 4.97 11.72
C TYR A 235 -2.96 3.79 12.17
N SER A 236 -2.00 4.07 13.04
CA SER A 236 -1.05 3.11 13.59
C SER A 236 -0.80 3.44 15.06
N PRO A 237 -0.77 2.46 15.97
CA PRO A 237 -0.96 1.04 15.73
C PRO A 237 -2.44 0.65 15.51
N ALA A 238 -2.67 -0.59 15.11
CA ALA A 238 -4.00 -1.17 14.98
C ALA A 238 -4.40 -1.87 16.29
N PRO A 239 -5.38 -1.36 17.06
CA PRO A 239 -5.76 -1.99 18.33
C PRO A 239 -6.30 -3.42 18.19
N VAL A 240 -6.92 -3.73 17.04
CA VAL A 240 -7.45 -5.09 16.76
C VAL A 240 -6.33 -6.12 16.68
N VAL A 241 -5.11 -5.71 16.32
CA VAL A 241 -3.95 -6.59 16.30
C VAL A 241 -3.34 -6.62 17.71
N THR A 242 -3.89 -7.45 18.56
CA THR A 242 -3.37 -7.72 19.89
C THR A 242 -2.06 -8.51 19.79
N ALA A 243 -1.34 -8.65 20.89
CA ALA A 243 -0.11 -9.46 20.95
C ALA A 243 -0.36 -10.90 20.48
N ASP A 244 -1.50 -11.49 20.83
CA ASP A 244 -1.88 -12.85 20.40
C ASP A 244 -2.16 -12.90 18.89
N VAL A 245 -2.90 -11.95 18.35
CA VAL A 245 -3.17 -11.85 16.91
C VAL A 245 -1.87 -11.64 16.13
N HIS A 246 -0.98 -10.79 16.62
CA HIS A 246 0.33 -10.56 16.02
C HIS A 246 1.15 -11.87 15.95
N ALA A 247 1.21 -12.61 17.05
CA ALA A 247 1.92 -13.90 17.09
C ALA A 247 1.32 -14.92 16.14
N ARG A 248 -0.01 -14.98 16.05
CA ARG A 248 -0.71 -15.86 15.09
C ARG A 248 -0.44 -15.48 13.65
N ALA A 249 -0.52 -14.19 13.32
CA ALA A 249 -0.23 -13.70 11.97
C ALA A 249 1.19 -14.06 11.53
N MET A 250 2.17 -13.88 12.42
CA MET A 250 3.56 -14.27 12.14
C MET A 250 3.68 -15.77 11.92
N ARG A 251 3.13 -16.58 12.80
CA ARG A 251 3.27 -18.04 12.77
C ARG A 251 2.47 -18.71 11.65
N GLU A 252 1.24 -18.26 11.41
CA GLU A 252 0.29 -18.92 10.52
C GLU A 252 0.30 -18.36 9.10
N ILE A 253 0.72 -17.10 8.92
CA ILE A 253 0.63 -16.40 7.63
C ILE A 253 2.02 -15.98 7.12
N ILE A 254 2.74 -15.16 7.86
CA ILE A 254 3.98 -14.53 7.37
C ILE A 254 5.11 -15.55 7.20
N LEU A 255 5.46 -16.28 8.25
CA LEU A 255 6.55 -17.25 8.17
C LEU A 255 6.27 -18.36 7.15
N PRO A 256 5.06 -18.93 7.09
CA PRO A 256 4.73 -19.90 6.03
C PRO A 256 4.84 -19.30 4.61
N THR A 257 4.51 -18.04 4.44
CA THR A 257 4.66 -17.36 3.14
C THR A 257 6.12 -17.25 2.73
N ILE A 258 6.98 -16.77 3.62
CA ILE A 258 8.41 -16.59 3.31
C ILE A 258 9.09 -17.96 3.06
N ARG A 259 8.79 -18.94 3.89
CA ARG A 259 9.29 -20.32 3.71
C ARG A 259 8.78 -20.97 2.42
N GLY A 260 7.51 -20.76 2.10
CA GLY A 260 6.90 -21.28 0.89
C GLY A 260 7.49 -20.66 -0.37
N MET A 261 7.77 -19.37 -0.37
CA MET A 261 8.43 -18.68 -1.49
C MET A 261 9.86 -19.21 -1.70
N GLU A 262 10.61 -19.39 -0.63
CA GLU A 262 11.95 -19.99 -0.70
C GLU A 262 11.88 -21.42 -1.25
N LYS A 263 10.95 -22.23 -0.75
CA LYS A 263 10.74 -23.62 -1.20
C LYS A 263 10.37 -23.70 -2.68
N ASP A 264 9.57 -22.75 -3.16
CA ASP A 264 9.16 -22.69 -4.56
C ASP A 264 10.26 -22.12 -5.49
N GLY A 265 11.42 -21.77 -4.94
CA GLY A 265 12.57 -21.25 -5.71
C GLY A 265 12.48 -19.77 -6.09
N ILE A 266 11.59 -19.04 -5.47
CA ILE A 266 11.38 -17.59 -5.67
C ILE A 266 11.43 -16.85 -4.33
N PRO A 267 12.61 -16.79 -3.67
CA PRO A 267 12.74 -16.18 -2.36
C PRO A 267 12.26 -14.72 -2.39
N TYR A 268 11.61 -14.32 -1.30
CA TYR A 268 10.98 -13.00 -1.20
C TYR A 268 11.89 -12.02 -0.46
N THR A 269 12.30 -10.95 -1.12
CA THR A 269 12.94 -9.77 -0.54
C THR A 269 12.05 -8.56 -0.80
N GLY A 270 11.85 -7.72 0.21
CA GLY A 270 11.01 -6.54 0.06
C GLY A 270 10.05 -6.37 1.21
N PHE A 271 9.16 -5.40 1.08
CA PHE A 271 8.00 -5.28 1.96
C PHE A 271 6.97 -6.33 1.57
N LEU A 272 6.39 -6.98 2.55
CA LEU A 272 5.23 -7.84 2.36
C LEU A 272 4.09 -7.33 3.23
N TYR A 273 3.02 -6.92 2.59
CA TYR A 273 1.80 -6.44 3.23
C TYR A 273 0.77 -7.56 3.18
N ALA A 274 0.40 -8.09 4.34
CA ALA A 274 -0.72 -9.00 4.48
C ALA A 274 -1.96 -8.21 4.93
N GLY A 275 -2.96 -8.12 4.07
CA GLY A 275 -4.28 -7.65 4.43
C GLY A 275 -5.00 -8.74 5.21
N LEU A 276 -5.30 -8.49 6.47
CA LEU A 276 -5.89 -9.48 7.37
C LEU A 276 -7.35 -9.17 7.67
N MET A 277 -8.17 -10.21 7.72
CA MET A 277 -9.48 -10.18 8.38
C MET A 277 -9.36 -10.92 9.69
N ILE A 278 -9.66 -10.24 10.79
CA ILE A 278 -9.54 -10.78 12.15
C ILE A 278 -10.96 -11.00 12.70
N ASP A 279 -11.31 -12.24 12.98
CA ASP A 279 -12.63 -12.58 13.47
C ASP A 279 -12.79 -12.27 14.96
N ALA A 280 -14.01 -12.48 15.49
CA ALA A 280 -14.33 -12.19 16.88
C ALA A 280 -13.51 -13.02 17.88
N GLN A 281 -12.94 -14.14 17.47
CA GLN A 281 -12.07 -15.00 18.29
C GLN A 281 -10.57 -14.67 18.12
N GLY A 282 -10.25 -13.59 17.40
CA GLY A 282 -8.88 -13.18 17.17
C GLY A 282 -8.10 -14.05 16.16
N ARG A 283 -8.82 -14.77 15.28
CA ARG A 283 -8.21 -15.61 14.26
C ARG A 283 -8.00 -14.80 12.98
N PRO A 284 -6.74 -14.62 12.52
CA PRO A 284 -6.48 -13.91 11.29
C PRO A 284 -6.62 -14.81 10.07
N LYS A 285 -7.23 -14.28 9.02
CA LYS A 285 -7.18 -14.86 7.67
C LYS A 285 -6.66 -13.83 6.69
N THR A 286 -5.93 -14.29 5.68
CA THR A 286 -5.38 -13.41 4.66
C THR A 286 -6.46 -13.04 3.65
N LEU A 287 -6.71 -11.73 3.49
CA LEU A 287 -7.55 -11.21 2.42
C LEU A 287 -6.77 -11.16 1.11
N GLU A 288 -5.58 -10.59 1.17
CA GLU A 288 -4.66 -10.46 0.04
C GLU A 288 -3.25 -10.19 0.52
N PHE A 289 -2.27 -10.41 -0.37
CA PHE A 289 -0.92 -9.90 -0.22
C PHE A 289 -0.70 -8.71 -1.15
N ASN A 290 0.04 -7.71 -0.65
CA ASN A 290 0.62 -6.67 -1.47
C ASN A 290 2.14 -6.74 -1.31
N CYS A 291 2.86 -6.61 -2.42
CA CYS A 291 4.31 -6.81 -2.45
C CYS A 291 5.09 -5.50 -2.25
N ARG A 292 4.50 -4.59 -1.49
CA ARG A 292 4.99 -3.24 -1.24
C ARG A 292 4.31 -2.69 0.01
N MET A 293 4.77 -1.53 0.47
CA MET A 293 4.09 -0.78 1.52
C MET A 293 2.69 -0.34 1.10
N GLY A 294 1.80 -0.14 2.04
CA GLY A 294 0.47 0.40 1.80
C GLY A 294 0.48 1.93 1.62
N ASP A 295 -0.51 2.43 0.92
CA ASP A 295 -0.78 3.86 0.79
C ASP A 295 -2.29 4.09 1.05
N PRO A 296 -2.72 4.64 2.19
CA PRO A 296 -1.99 5.61 3.03
C PRO A 296 -1.40 5.06 4.35
N GLU A 297 -1.09 3.81 4.49
CA GLU A 297 -0.55 3.24 5.74
C GLU A 297 0.89 3.69 6.00
N THR A 298 1.70 3.87 4.96
CA THR A 298 3.12 4.24 5.08
C THR A 298 3.31 5.57 5.82
N GLN A 299 2.46 6.56 5.58
CA GLN A 299 2.57 7.88 6.15
C GLN A 299 2.53 7.83 7.69
N PRO A 300 1.50 7.27 8.33
CA PRO A 300 1.50 7.14 9.79
C PRO A 300 2.57 6.20 10.32
N ILE A 301 2.89 5.11 9.63
CA ILE A 301 3.93 4.16 10.07
C ILE A 301 5.30 4.84 10.10
N MET A 302 5.66 5.59 9.08
CA MET A 302 6.95 6.28 9.01
C MET A 302 7.09 7.39 10.04
N MET A 303 6.01 8.07 10.41
CA MET A 303 6.04 9.05 11.49
C MET A 303 6.31 8.40 12.86
N ARG A 304 5.95 7.13 13.03
CA ARG A 304 6.22 6.38 14.28
C ARG A 304 7.57 5.69 14.30
N LEU A 305 8.21 5.49 13.16
CA LEU A 305 9.49 4.80 13.10
C LEU A 305 10.61 5.70 13.65
N LYS A 306 11.28 5.27 14.72
CA LYS A 306 12.44 5.96 15.28
C LYS A 306 13.76 5.51 14.69
N SER A 307 13.84 4.25 14.25
CA SER A 307 15.04 3.69 13.64
C SER A 307 15.39 4.42 12.32
N ASP A 308 16.68 4.41 12.00
CA ASP A 308 17.19 4.92 10.72
C ASP A 308 16.73 3.99 9.58
N LEU A 309 15.82 4.46 8.74
CA LEU A 309 15.26 3.64 7.65
C LEU A 309 16.35 3.21 6.65
N SER A 310 17.38 4.02 6.43
CA SER A 310 18.47 3.64 5.52
C SER A 310 19.26 2.44 6.04
N ASP A 311 19.51 2.38 7.34
CA ASP A 311 20.16 1.23 8.00
C ASP A 311 19.30 -0.03 7.88
N VAL A 312 17.99 0.11 8.08
CA VAL A 312 17.03 -0.99 7.99
C VAL A 312 16.98 -1.57 6.58
N LEU A 313 16.85 -0.70 5.57
CA LEU A 313 16.81 -1.13 4.16
C LEU A 313 18.14 -1.72 3.70
N ALA A 314 19.26 -1.14 4.11
CA ALA A 314 20.58 -1.69 3.79
C ALA A 314 20.77 -3.08 4.39
N ALA A 315 20.38 -3.28 5.64
CA ALA A 315 20.41 -4.60 6.29
C ALA A 315 19.51 -5.60 5.56
N ALA A 316 18.34 -5.17 5.13
CA ALA A 316 17.41 -6.02 4.37
C ALA A 316 18.01 -6.45 3.02
N VAL A 317 18.61 -5.53 2.28
CA VAL A 317 19.26 -5.84 1.00
C VAL A 317 20.46 -6.78 1.19
N ASP A 318 21.16 -6.66 2.31
CA ASP A 318 22.34 -7.47 2.62
C ASP A 318 22.01 -8.80 3.32
N GLY A 319 20.73 -9.12 3.52
CA GLY A 319 20.31 -10.38 4.17
C GLY A 319 20.57 -10.39 5.67
N LYS A 320 20.60 -9.23 6.34
CA LYS A 320 20.99 -9.03 7.73
C LYS A 320 19.87 -8.46 8.63
N LEU A 321 18.61 -8.71 8.29
CA LEU A 321 17.49 -8.23 9.12
C LEU A 321 17.49 -8.84 10.53
N ASP A 322 18.09 -9.98 10.74
CA ASP A 322 18.26 -10.61 12.05
C ASP A 322 19.17 -9.81 13.00
N GLN A 323 19.92 -8.84 12.48
CA GLN A 323 20.81 -7.95 13.24
C GLN A 323 20.16 -6.60 13.55
N ILE A 324 18.92 -6.38 13.12
CA ILE A 324 18.22 -5.09 13.27
C ILE A 324 17.06 -5.27 14.25
N GLU A 325 16.93 -4.33 15.17
CA GLU A 325 15.77 -4.16 16.03
C GLU A 325 15.15 -2.80 15.77
N LEU A 326 13.85 -2.79 15.42
CA LEU A 326 13.13 -1.55 15.13
C LEU A 326 12.68 -0.86 16.42
N GLN A 327 12.89 0.44 16.49
CA GLN A 327 12.43 1.30 17.58
C GLN A 327 11.24 2.14 17.09
N TRP A 328 10.21 2.22 17.91
CA TRP A 328 8.96 2.89 17.58
C TRP A 328 8.60 3.98 18.57
N ASP A 329 8.06 5.08 18.06
CA ASP A 329 7.36 6.07 18.87
C ASP A 329 6.07 5.42 19.41
N ARG A 330 5.82 5.59 20.71
CA ARG A 330 4.64 5.01 21.37
C ARG A 330 3.35 5.75 21.05
N ARG A 331 3.46 6.98 20.54
CA ARG A 331 2.30 7.77 20.16
C ARG A 331 1.55 7.12 18.99
N THR A 332 0.29 7.48 18.86
CA THR A 332 -0.54 7.12 17.71
C THR A 332 -0.24 8.06 16.54
N ALA A 333 -0.11 7.51 15.36
CA ALA A 333 -0.10 8.29 14.12
C ALA A 333 -1.40 8.07 13.35
N LEU A 334 -1.95 9.14 12.77
CA LEU A 334 -3.18 9.07 12.00
C LEU A 334 -3.04 9.97 10.76
N GLY A 335 -3.41 9.43 9.59
CA GLY A 335 -3.39 10.14 8.33
C GLY A 335 -4.78 10.21 7.71
N VAL A 336 -5.14 11.39 7.22
CA VAL A 336 -6.39 11.64 6.49
C VAL A 336 -6.06 12.03 5.06
N VAL A 337 -6.60 11.29 4.11
CA VAL A 337 -6.43 11.56 2.68
C VAL A 337 -7.41 12.64 2.24
N MET A 338 -6.88 13.66 1.58
CA MET A 338 -7.67 14.66 0.86
C MET A 338 -7.67 14.28 -0.63
N ALA A 339 -8.84 14.05 -1.19
CA ALA A 339 -9.02 13.58 -2.56
C ALA A 339 -9.60 14.69 -3.46
N ALA A 340 -9.35 14.57 -4.75
CA ALA A 340 -9.86 15.50 -5.75
C ALA A 340 -11.36 15.34 -5.98
N HIS A 341 -11.99 16.40 -6.49
CA HIS A 341 -13.37 16.34 -6.96
C HIS A 341 -13.54 15.21 -7.97
N GLY A 342 -14.57 14.39 -7.79
CA GLY A 342 -14.89 13.26 -8.68
C GLY A 342 -14.14 11.96 -8.37
N TYR A 343 -13.19 11.96 -7.45
CA TYR A 343 -12.53 10.72 -7.02
C TYR A 343 -13.54 9.74 -6.39
N PRO A 344 -13.47 8.42 -6.60
CA PRO A 344 -12.43 7.68 -7.34
C PRO A 344 -12.70 7.50 -8.84
N MET A 345 -13.90 7.79 -9.34
CA MET A 345 -14.30 7.44 -10.70
C MET A 345 -13.75 8.37 -11.77
N ASN A 346 -13.78 9.67 -11.53
CA ASN A 346 -13.35 10.70 -12.48
C ASN A 346 -12.74 11.91 -11.78
N PRO A 347 -11.53 11.77 -11.21
CA PRO A 347 -10.90 12.84 -10.46
C PRO A 347 -10.55 14.03 -11.36
N ARG A 348 -10.93 15.23 -10.94
CA ARG A 348 -10.60 16.46 -11.63
C ARG A 348 -9.16 16.85 -11.36
N LYS A 349 -8.43 17.27 -12.40
CA LYS A 349 -7.05 17.72 -12.34
C LYS A 349 -6.96 19.23 -12.58
N GLY A 350 -5.89 19.84 -12.06
CA GLY A 350 -5.54 21.22 -12.34
C GLY A 350 -5.93 22.22 -11.26
N ASP A 351 -6.72 21.84 -10.25
CA ASP A 351 -7.08 22.74 -9.15
C ASP A 351 -5.82 23.13 -8.36
N VAL A 352 -5.76 24.41 -7.98
CA VAL A 352 -4.64 24.96 -7.20
C VAL A 352 -4.87 24.70 -5.72
N ILE A 353 -3.83 24.26 -5.03
CA ILE A 353 -3.85 23.98 -3.59
C ILE A 353 -3.25 25.20 -2.86
N THR A 354 -3.98 25.70 -1.87
CA THR A 354 -3.54 26.80 -1.00
C THR A 354 -3.61 26.40 0.46
N GLY A 355 -2.89 27.12 1.32
CA GLY A 355 -2.91 26.90 2.76
C GLY A 355 -2.07 25.71 3.24
N LEU A 356 -1.16 25.21 2.43
CA LEU A 356 -0.24 24.15 2.86
C LEU A 356 0.64 24.67 4.00
N PRO A 357 0.61 24.01 5.18
CA PRO A 357 1.42 24.43 6.31
C PRO A 357 2.86 23.97 6.17
N ALA A 358 3.75 24.62 6.93
CA ALA A 358 5.09 24.09 7.14
C ALA A 358 5.03 22.79 7.94
N GLU A 359 6.05 21.93 7.75
CA GLU A 359 6.25 20.73 8.56
C GLU A 359 6.39 21.11 10.04
N ALA A 360 5.67 20.40 10.92
CA ALA A 360 5.77 20.49 12.35
C ALA A 360 6.28 19.17 12.93
N ASP A 361 6.78 19.16 14.17
CA ASP A 361 7.29 17.95 14.81
C ASP A 361 6.22 16.86 14.96
N ASP A 362 4.95 17.26 15.08
CA ASP A 362 3.81 16.37 15.29
C ASP A 362 2.88 16.22 14.09
N ALA A 363 3.12 16.97 13.01
CA ALA A 363 2.23 16.94 11.85
C ALA A 363 2.97 17.22 10.55
N VAL A 364 2.71 16.41 9.53
CA VAL A 364 3.29 16.51 8.19
C VAL A 364 2.20 16.30 7.15
N VAL A 365 2.21 17.12 6.09
CA VAL A 365 1.35 16.92 4.93
C VAL A 365 2.16 16.24 3.84
N PHE A 366 1.86 14.97 3.57
CA PHE A 366 2.48 14.24 2.49
C PHE A 366 1.67 14.41 1.20
N HIS A 367 2.36 14.59 0.09
CA HIS A 367 1.75 14.79 -1.22
C HIS A 367 1.66 13.47 -1.99
N ALA A 368 0.57 13.31 -2.73
CA ALA A 368 0.37 12.23 -3.69
C ALA A 368 0.17 12.82 -5.09
N GLY A 369 -1.08 12.95 -5.54
CA GLY A 369 -1.38 13.49 -6.85
C GLY A 369 -1.24 15.01 -6.91
N THR A 370 -0.03 15.51 -6.89
CA THR A 370 0.29 16.93 -6.99
C THR A 370 1.47 17.18 -7.92
N GLU A 371 1.57 18.39 -8.46
CA GLU A 371 2.74 18.90 -9.13
C GLU A 371 3.01 20.35 -8.73
N LEU A 372 4.28 20.72 -8.71
CA LEU A 372 4.70 22.11 -8.56
C LEU A 372 4.89 22.70 -9.94
N LYS A 373 4.09 23.72 -10.27
CA LYS A 373 4.11 24.40 -11.56
C LYS A 373 3.92 25.88 -11.38
N ASP A 374 4.84 26.69 -11.94
CA ASP A 374 4.79 28.14 -11.86
C ASP A 374 4.65 28.68 -10.42
N GLY A 375 5.35 28.03 -9.47
CA GLY A 375 5.36 28.42 -8.06
C GLY A 375 4.10 28.02 -7.27
N ALA A 376 3.17 27.30 -7.87
CA ALA A 376 1.94 26.82 -7.22
C ALA A 376 1.81 25.30 -7.29
N VAL A 377 1.17 24.70 -6.29
CA VAL A 377 0.90 23.27 -6.24
C VAL A 377 -0.47 23.00 -6.87
N HIS A 378 -0.50 22.11 -7.85
CA HIS A 378 -1.70 21.74 -8.59
C HIS A 378 -2.05 20.27 -8.36
N VAL A 379 -3.35 19.98 -8.35
CA VAL A 379 -3.89 18.62 -8.31
C VAL A 379 -3.61 17.90 -9.62
N THR A 380 -3.04 16.70 -9.56
CA THR A 380 -2.75 15.85 -10.73
C THR A 380 -3.33 14.45 -10.65
N GLY A 381 -3.89 14.07 -9.52
CA GLY A 381 -4.42 12.72 -9.31
C GLY A 381 -5.59 12.68 -8.36
N GLY A 382 -6.11 11.48 -8.14
CA GLY A 382 -7.31 11.26 -7.33
C GLY A 382 -7.09 11.50 -5.85
N ARG A 383 -6.14 10.80 -5.25
CA ARG A 383 -5.69 11.08 -3.89
C ARG A 383 -4.59 12.12 -3.97
N VAL A 384 -4.78 13.23 -3.29
CA VAL A 384 -3.97 14.44 -3.49
C VAL A 384 -2.98 14.65 -2.37
N LEU A 385 -3.46 14.63 -1.13
CA LEU A 385 -2.66 14.86 0.07
C LEU A 385 -3.01 13.83 1.13
N CYS A 386 -2.07 13.58 2.05
CA CYS A 386 -2.33 12.86 3.29
C CYS A 386 -1.84 13.71 4.45
N VAL A 387 -2.76 14.26 5.23
CA VAL A 387 -2.47 15.03 6.44
C VAL A 387 -2.24 14.03 7.56
N THR A 388 -1.05 14.03 8.14
CA THR A 388 -0.63 12.99 9.09
C THR A 388 -0.13 13.63 10.38
N ALA A 389 -0.57 13.11 11.52
CA ALA A 389 -0.17 13.63 12.83
C ALA A 389 0.16 12.52 13.82
N LEU A 390 1.04 12.84 14.77
CA LEU A 390 1.36 12.04 15.96
C LEU A 390 0.72 12.68 17.18
N ALA A 391 0.11 11.87 18.04
CA ALA A 391 -0.44 12.33 19.33
C ALA A 391 -0.52 11.17 20.33
N ASP A 392 -0.76 11.49 21.60
CA ASP A 392 -0.78 10.49 22.67
C ASP A 392 -1.98 9.53 22.61
N SER A 393 -3.00 9.86 21.82
CA SER A 393 -4.18 9.02 21.61
C SER A 393 -4.72 9.20 20.19
N VAL A 394 -5.55 8.26 19.76
CA VAL A 394 -6.27 8.37 18.47
C VAL A 394 -7.11 9.64 18.44
N LYS A 395 -7.83 9.94 19.51
CA LYS A 395 -8.68 11.14 19.60
C LYS A 395 -7.87 12.43 19.43
N LEU A 396 -6.73 12.53 20.09
CA LEU A 396 -5.85 13.71 19.96
C LEU A 396 -5.23 13.79 18.56
N ALA A 397 -4.86 12.65 17.98
CA ALA A 397 -4.38 12.60 16.59
C ALA A 397 -5.44 13.06 15.59
N GLN A 398 -6.70 12.64 15.77
CA GLN A 398 -7.84 13.12 14.99
C GLN A 398 -7.98 14.63 15.09
N GLN A 399 -7.99 15.18 16.30
CA GLN A 399 -8.10 16.63 16.51
C GLN A 399 -7.01 17.39 15.78
N ARG A 400 -5.77 16.93 15.89
CA ARG A 400 -4.63 17.58 15.26
C ARG A 400 -4.70 17.53 13.73
N VAL A 401 -5.03 16.38 13.16
CA VAL A 401 -5.12 16.19 11.71
C VAL A 401 -6.22 17.09 11.13
N TYR A 402 -7.40 17.12 11.74
CA TYR A 402 -8.51 17.94 11.22
C TYR A 402 -8.30 19.43 11.40
N GLU A 403 -7.57 19.85 12.44
CA GLU A 403 -7.11 21.24 12.58
C GLU A 403 -6.21 21.66 11.41
N VAL A 404 -5.24 20.81 11.05
CA VAL A 404 -4.35 21.06 9.92
C VAL A 404 -5.12 21.02 8.59
N ALA A 405 -5.97 20.02 8.39
CA ALA A 405 -6.75 19.85 7.15
C ALA A 405 -7.68 21.06 6.89
N ALA A 406 -8.24 21.65 7.94
CA ALA A 406 -9.14 22.80 7.82
C ALA A 406 -8.47 24.03 7.20
N GLY A 407 -7.16 24.15 7.29
CA GLY A 407 -6.39 25.25 6.69
C GLY A 407 -5.99 25.03 5.24
N ILE A 408 -6.17 23.82 4.69
CA ILE A 408 -5.78 23.47 3.33
C ILE A 408 -7.01 23.56 2.41
N HIS A 409 -6.86 24.24 1.28
CA HIS A 409 -7.98 24.47 0.36
C HIS A 409 -7.61 24.15 -1.09
N PHE A 410 -8.45 23.36 -1.73
CA PHE A 410 -8.55 23.25 -3.18
C PHE A 410 -9.99 22.94 -3.54
N ASP A 411 -10.43 23.41 -4.72
CA ASP A 411 -11.83 23.31 -5.12
C ASP A 411 -12.27 21.84 -5.25
N GLY A 412 -13.41 21.50 -4.66
CA GLY A 412 -13.96 20.16 -4.69
C GLY A 412 -13.22 19.14 -3.83
N ALA A 413 -12.35 19.55 -2.91
CA ALA A 413 -11.64 18.66 -1.99
C ALA A 413 -12.61 17.76 -1.20
N GLN A 414 -12.31 16.47 -1.15
CA GLN A 414 -13.08 15.48 -0.41
C GLN A 414 -12.19 14.81 0.65
N TYR A 415 -12.67 14.72 1.86
CA TYR A 415 -12.02 13.89 2.89
C TYR A 415 -13.03 13.44 3.94
N ARG A 416 -12.75 12.30 4.56
CA ARG A 416 -13.57 11.76 5.64
C ARG A 416 -13.26 12.48 6.95
N ARG A 417 -14.29 12.65 7.78
CA ARG A 417 -14.18 13.31 9.09
C ARG A 417 -14.16 12.32 10.25
N ASP A 418 -14.23 11.02 9.97
CA ASP A 418 -14.35 9.93 10.94
C ASP A 418 -13.17 8.95 10.94
N ILE A 419 -12.05 9.27 10.28
CA ILE A 419 -10.87 8.39 10.24
C ILE A 419 -10.43 8.07 11.67
N GLY A 420 -10.26 6.78 11.96
CA GLY A 420 -9.87 6.30 13.27
C GLY A 420 -11.04 6.03 14.23
N TYR A 421 -12.28 6.18 13.80
CA TYR A 421 -13.44 6.04 14.69
C TYR A 421 -13.50 4.69 15.40
N ARG A 422 -13.03 3.61 14.76
CA ARG A 422 -13.01 2.26 15.35
C ARG A 422 -12.08 2.17 16.56
N ALA A 423 -11.00 2.92 16.56
CA ALA A 423 -10.00 2.90 17.61
C ALA A 423 -10.30 3.88 18.77
N VAL A 424 -11.29 4.75 18.62
CA VAL A 424 -11.72 5.67 19.68
C VAL A 424 -12.66 4.97 20.68
N LYS A 425 -13.26 3.88 20.26
CA LYS A 425 -14.13 3.10 21.14
C LYS A 425 -13.30 2.37 22.18
N SER A 426 -13.19 2.95 23.33
CA SER A 426 -12.64 2.32 24.54
C SER A 426 -13.74 1.68 25.35
#